data_d1eef0cee4f4dcbbc56611addfde56c3
#
_entry.id   d1eef0cee4f4dcbbc56611addfde56c3
#
_cell.length_a   1.000
_cell.length_b   1.000
_cell.length_c   1.000
_cell.angle_alpha   90.00
_cell.angle_beta   90.00
_cell.angle_gamma   90.00
#
_symmetry.space_group_name_H-M   'P 1'
#
loop_
_entity.id
_entity.type
_entity.pdbx_description
1 polymer ?
#
loop_
_entity_poly.entity_id
_entity_poly.type
_entity_poly.pdbx_seq_one_letter_code
_entity_poly.pdbx_strand_id
1 'polypeptide(L)'
;FRLDQWREVKDLLAEYYTFDESLYYSILPTATQYARNSIFSGLMPLQIEKMFPELWVDEDSEEGKNLNEAPLIQTQIERFRKKYTFSYHKVHDSQYNDKLLNIVPSLLHNQLNVVVLNFVDMLSHARTENKMIRELAQSEAAYRSLTRSWFQHSGTLELFKRIAGKGYKVIVTTDHGTIRVDNPEKVIGDKNTNTNLRYKVGKNLNYNPKDVFDIRFPDKAGLPSPCLLYTSPSPRD
;
A
#
# COMPACT_ATOMS: atom_id res chain seq x y z
N PHE A 1 0.78 -4.51 4.69
CA PHE A 1 1.59 -5.66 5.09
C PHE A 1 2.77 -5.16 5.91
N ARG A 2 2.88 -5.58 7.16
CA ARG A 2 3.90 -5.11 8.09
C ARG A 2 5.11 -6.05 8.08
N LEU A 3 6.26 -5.56 8.56
CA LEU A 3 7.48 -6.34 8.67
C LEU A 3 7.31 -7.59 9.57
N ASP A 4 6.60 -7.46 10.69
CA ASP A 4 6.33 -8.57 11.58
C ASP A 4 5.42 -9.64 10.95
N GLN A 5 4.47 -9.25 10.11
CA GLN A 5 3.66 -10.16 9.31
C GLN A 5 4.48 -10.85 8.21
N TRP A 6 5.39 -10.12 7.56
CA TRP A 6 6.33 -10.70 6.59
C TRP A 6 7.19 -11.79 7.24
N ARG A 7 7.73 -11.51 8.40
CA ARG A 7 8.58 -12.46 9.11
C ARG A 7 7.88 -13.73 9.56
N GLU A 8 6.55 -13.69 9.74
CA GLU A 8 5.74 -14.89 10.02
C GLU A 8 5.50 -15.78 8.78
N VAL A 9 5.62 -15.24 7.58
CA VAL A 9 5.36 -15.99 6.35
C VAL A 9 6.61 -16.32 5.54
N LYS A 10 7.70 -15.63 5.80
CA LYS A 10 8.97 -15.74 5.07
C LYS A 10 9.51 -17.17 5.02
N ASP A 11 9.43 -17.91 6.12
CA ASP A 11 9.90 -19.29 6.22
C ASP A 11 9.12 -20.24 5.28
N LEU A 12 7.85 -19.97 5.00
CA LEU A 12 7.05 -20.74 4.04
C LEU A 12 7.60 -20.67 2.60
N LEU A 13 8.39 -19.66 2.31
CA LEU A 13 9.02 -19.44 1.02
C LEU A 13 10.50 -19.87 0.98
N ALA A 14 11.11 -20.16 2.12
CA ALA A 14 12.55 -20.44 2.22
C ALA A 14 13.00 -21.72 1.47
N GLU A 15 12.08 -22.64 1.21
CA GLU A 15 12.33 -23.82 0.38
C GLU A 15 12.49 -23.47 -1.11
N TYR A 16 11.88 -22.35 -1.56
CA TYR A 16 11.80 -21.99 -2.96
C TYR A 16 12.64 -20.77 -3.34
N TYR A 17 13.01 -19.94 -2.35
CA TYR A 17 13.67 -18.65 -2.58
C TYR A 17 14.78 -18.41 -1.55
N THR A 18 15.83 -17.76 -2.02
CA THR A 18 16.81 -17.07 -1.16
C THR A 18 16.38 -15.62 -1.00
N PHE A 19 16.59 -15.02 0.16
CA PHE A 19 16.12 -13.69 0.50
C PHE A 19 17.24 -12.69 0.70
N ASP A 20 17.04 -11.53 0.11
CA ASP A 20 17.71 -10.28 0.46
C ASP A 20 16.65 -9.33 1.05
N GLU A 21 16.76 -8.98 2.33
CA GLU A 21 15.77 -8.17 3.04
C GLU A 21 16.35 -6.79 3.34
N SER A 22 15.66 -5.77 2.87
CA SER A 22 15.97 -4.37 3.18
C SER A 22 14.74 -3.65 3.71
N LEU A 23 14.97 -2.59 4.49
CA LEU A 23 13.90 -1.77 5.07
C LEU A 23 13.93 -0.39 4.45
N TYR A 24 12.75 0.20 4.27
CA TYR A 24 12.60 1.57 3.82
C TYR A 24 11.43 2.24 4.55
N TYR A 25 11.45 3.56 4.61
CA TYR A 25 10.32 4.33 5.08
C TYR A 25 9.37 4.63 3.93
N SER A 26 8.07 4.44 4.17
CA SER A 26 7.05 4.92 3.24
C SER A 26 7.04 6.44 3.23
N ILE A 27 6.65 7.04 2.10
CA ILE A 27 6.44 8.49 2.04
C ILE A 27 5.26 8.91 2.91
N LEU A 28 5.24 10.16 3.35
CA LEU A 28 4.12 10.75 4.07
C LEU A 28 3.17 11.46 3.08
N PRO A 29 1.86 11.40 3.33
CA PRO A 29 1.19 10.56 4.31
C PRO A 29 1.25 9.08 3.92
N THR A 30 1.29 8.18 4.91
CA THR A 30 1.37 6.72 4.70
C THR A 30 0.03 6.15 4.25
N ALA A 31 -0.41 6.52 3.07
CA ALA A 31 -1.67 6.11 2.47
C ALA A 31 -1.45 5.62 1.03
N THR A 32 -2.29 4.69 0.61
CA THR A 32 -2.16 3.98 -0.66
C THR A 32 -2.13 4.93 -1.85
N GLN A 33 -2.94 5.98 -1.87
CA GLN A 33 -2.98 6.99 -2.92
C GLN A 33 -1.60 7.61 -3.17
N TYR A 34 -0.89 7.98 -2.11
CA TYR A 34 0.43 8.61 -2.21
C TYR A 34 1.53 7.58 -2.44
N ALA A 35 1.64 6.61 -1.55
CA ALA A 35 2.76 5.68 -1.52
C ALA A 35 2.76 4.68 -2.69
N ARG A 36 1.61 4.08 -3.02
CA ARG A 36 1.55 3.08 -4.10
C ARG A 36 1.69 3.72 -5.47
N ASN A 37 1.04 4.86 -5.71
CA ASN A 37 1.22 5.60 -6.96
C ASN A 37 2.67 6.02 -7.16
N SER A 38 3.37 6.40 -6.08
CA SER A 38 4.80 6.73 -6.13
C SER A 38 5.68 5.51 -6.46
N ILE A 39 5.38 4.33 -5.90
CA ILE A 39 6.09 3.09 -6.24
C ILE A 39 5.93 2.77 -7.73
N PHE A 40 4.70 2.86 -8.26
CA PHE A 40 4.43 2.47 -9.64
C PHE A 40 4.90 3.49 -10.67
N SER A 41 4.87 4.76 -10.32
CA SER A 41 5.39 5.80 -11.20
C SER A 41 6.91 6.03 -11.06
N GLY A 42 7.50 5.69 -9.91
CA GLY A 42 8.87 6.11 -9.56
C GLY A 42 9.02 7.62 -9.43
N LEU A 43 7.95 8.31 -9.02
CA LEU A 43 7.87 9.77 -8.86
C LEU A 43 7.21 10.11 -7.52
N MET A 44 7.55 11.27 -6.97
CA MET A 44 6.78 11.83 -5.85
C MET A 44 5.39 12.28 -6.31
N PRO A 45 4.38 12.29 -5.43
CA PRO A 45 3.01 12.66 -5.79
C PRO A 45 2.88 13.98 -6.55
N LEU A 46 3.58 15.03 -6.12
CA LEU A 46 3.62 16.32 -6.82
C LEU A 46 4.16 16.21 -8.26
N GLN A 47 5.11 15.32 -8.48
CA GLN A 47 5.66 15.10 -9.83
C GLN A 47 4.66 14.34 -10.70
N ILE A 48 3.91 13.40 -10.12
CA ILE A 48 2.83 12.70 -10.84
C ILE A 48 1.79 13.72 -11.29
N GLU A 49 1.28 14.55 -10.37
CA GLU A 49 0.31 15.59 -10.68
C GLU A 49 0.78 16.54 -11.79
N LYS A 50 2.03 16.98 -11.75
CA LYS A 50 2.58 17.91 -12.75
C LYS A 50 2.86 17.29 -14.11
N MET A 51 3.33 16.04 -14.15
CA MET A 51 3.74 15.38 -15.40
C MET A 51 2.60 14.60 -16.05
N PHE A 52 1.67 14.10 -15.26
CA PHE A 52 0.56 13.22 -15.66
C PHE A 52 -0.71 13.58 -14.88
N PRO A 53 -1.22 14.82 -15.03
CA PRO A 53 -2.37 15.30 -14.26
C PRO A 53 -3.61 14.41 -14.43
N GLU A 54 -3.77 13.78 -15.57
CA GLU A 54 -4.86 12.84 -15.85
C GLU A 54 -4.76 11.52 -15.08
N LEU A 55 -3.59 11.20 -14.53
CA LEU A 55 -3.36 10.00 -13.73
C LEU A 55 -3.36 10.27 -12.22
N TRP A 56 -3.40 11.53 -11.83
CA TRP A 56 -3.53 11.93 -10.43
C TRP A 56 -4.99 12.17 -10.08
N VAL A 57 -5.43 11.67 -8.93
CA VAL A 57 -6.79 11.89 -8.40
C VAL A 57 -6.66 12.63 -7.07
N ASP A 58 -7.28 13.79 -6.97
CA ASP A 58 -7.21 14.65 -5.80
C ASP A 58 -7.89 14.06 -4.56
N GLU A 59 -7.49 14.54 -3.39
CA GLU A 59 -7.96 14.04 -2.09
C GLU A 59 -9.47 14.22 -1.90
N ASP A 60 -10.04 15.28 -2.46
CA ASP A 60 -11.45 15.63 -2.37
C ASP A 60 -12.31 14.99 -3.47
N SER A 61 -11.70 14.30 -4.43
CA SER A 61 -12.45 13.58 -5.47
C SER A 61 -13.21 12.38 -4.89
N GLU A 62 -14.41 12.16 -5.40
CA GLU A 62 -15.22 10.97 -5.11
C GLU A 62 -14.73 9.72 -5.86
N GLU A 63 -13.86 9.90 -6.85
CA GLU A 63 -13.32 8.81 -7.64
C GLU A 63 -12.33 7.93 -6.84
N GLY A 64 -12.19 6.70 -7.28
CA GLY A 64 -11.21 5.77 -6.71
C GLY A 64 -9.77 6.22 -6.94
N LYS A 65 -9.04 6.53 -5.90
CA LYS A 65 -7.71 7.16 -5.93
C LYS A 65 -6.57 6.25 -6.40
N ASN A 66 -6.86 5.00 -6.71
CA ASN A 66 -5.88 3.97 -7.11
C ASN A 66 -6.32 3.23 -8.37
N LEU A 67 -6.94 3.93 -9.31
CA LEU A 67 -7.41 3.34 -10.58
C LEU A 67 -6.32 3.38 -11.66
N ASN A 68 -5.36 4.29 -11.56
CA ASN A 68 -4.35 4.57 -12.57
C ASN A 68 -3.01 3.86 -12.34
N GLU A 69 -2.99 2.79 -11.53
CA GLU A 69 -1.76 2.09 -11.17
C GLU A 69 -1.05 1.49 -12.40
N ALA A 70 -1.76 0.83 -13.31
CA ALA A 70 -1.17 0.28 -14.52
C ALA A 70 -0.67 1.36 -15.51
N PRO A 71 -1.42 2.44 -15.82
CA PRO A 71 -0.89 3.58 -16.56
C PRO A 71 0.36 4.20 -15.94
N LEU A 72 0.45 4.32 -14.61
CA LEU A 72 1.64 4.84 -13.92
C LEU A 72 2.87 3.93 -14.12
N ILE A 73 2.71 2.60 -14.11
CA ILE A 73 3.79 1.66 -14.45
C ILE A 73 4.25 1.88 -15.90
N GLN A 74 3.31 2.04 -16.83
CA GLN A 74 3.62 2.30 -18.24
C GLN A 74 4.46 3.57 -18.39
N THR A 75 4.06 4.69 -17.75
CA THR A 75 4.83 5.94 -17.79
C THR A 75 6.24 5.77 -17.21
N GLN A 76 6.41 4.94 -16.17
CA GLN A 76 7.72 4.64 -15.60
C GLN A 76 8.61 3.90 -16.59
N ILE A 77 8.10 2.84 -17.23
CA ILE A 77 8.82 2.06 -18.25
C ILE A 77 9.28 2.97 -19.39
N GLU A 78 8.40 3.82 -19.89
CA GLU A 78 8.67 4.76 -20.99
C GLU A 78 9.73 5.81 -20.63
N ARG A 79 9.66 6.41 -19.43
CA ARG A 79 10.63 7.38 -18.93
C ARG A 79 12.05 6.77 -18.82
N PHE A 80 12.14 5.50 -18.45
CA PHE A 80 13.41 4.77 -18.46
C PHE A 80 13.83 4.28 -19.84
N ARG A 81 13.09 4.64 -20.91
CA ARG A 81 13.35 4.23 -22.30
C ARG A 81 13.46 2.71 -22.46
N LYS A 82 12.67 1.97 -21.69
CA LYS A 82 12.61 0.51 -21.77
C LYS A 82 11.40 0.09 -22.61
N LYS A 83 11.51 -1.06 -23.23
CA LYS A 83 10.43 -1.69 -24.03
C LYS A 83 10.02 -3.00 -23.38
N TYR A 84 9.70 -2.95 -22.06
CA TYR A 84 9.26 -4.13 -21.34
C TYR A 84 7.78 -4.38 -21.59
N THR A 85 7.46 -5.64 -21.88
CA THR A 85 6.08 -6.10 -21.73
C THR A 85 5.79 -6.27 -20.24
N PHE A 86 4.64 -5.80 -19.79
CA PHE A 86 4.26 -5.95 -18.40
C PHE A 86 2.81 -6.42 -18.26
N SER A 87 2.50 -7.03 -17.14
CA SER A 87 1.14 -7.31 -16.68
C SER A 87 0.88 -6.70 -15.32
N TYR A 88 -0.36 -6.29 -15.10
CA TYR A 88 -0.83 -5.76 -13.83
C TYR A 88 -2.10 -6.52 -13.40
N HIS A 89 -2.06 -7.09 -12.23
CA HIS A 89 -3.16 -7.86 -11.65
C HIS A 89 -3.47 -7.39 -10.24
N LYS A 90 -4.71 -7.03 -9.99
CA LYS A 90 -5.20 -6.63 -8.66
C LYS A 90 -6.27 -7.62 -8.20
N VAL A 91 -6.01 -8.26 -7.07
CA VAL A 91 -6.85 -9.34 -6.55
C VAL A 91 -7.56 -8.87 -5.29
N HIS A 92 -8.90 -8.79 -5.34
CA HIS A 92 -9.72 -8.12 -4.34
C HIS A 92 -10.65 -9.03 -3.52
N ASP A 93 -11.04 -10.22 -4.00
CA ASP A 93 -12.25 -10.87 -3.51
C ASP A 93 -12.16 -12.37 -3.18
N SER A 94 -13.33 -12.97 -2.89
CA SER A 94 -13.52 -14.35 -2.49
C SER A 94 -13.06 -15.41 -3.51
N GLN A 95 -12.93 -15.05 -4.78
CA GLN A 95 -12.38 -15.93 -5.83
C GLN A 95 -10.86 -15.80 -5.93
N TYR A 96 -10.22 -15.37 -4.86
CA TYR A 96 -8.81 -15.04 -4.76
C TYR A 96 -7.90 -16.18 -5.26
N ASN A 97 -8.17 -17.41 -4.84
CA ASN A 97 -7.33 -18.55 -5.19
C ASN A 97 -7.37 -18.86 -6.69
N ASP A 98 -8.56 -18.96 -7.26
CA ASP A 98 -8.73 -19.30 -8.67
C ASP A 98 -8.16 -18.20 -9.58
N LYS A 99 -8.43 -16.94 -9.26
CA LYS A 99 -7.88 -15.81 -10.01
C LYS A 99 -6.36 -15.79 -9.98
N LEU A 100 -5.73 -15.98 -8.81
CA LEU A 100 -4.27 -16.03 -8.69
C LEU A 100 -3.65 -17.14 -9.53
N LEU A 101 -4.22 -18.33 -9.51
CA LEU A 101 -3.68 -19.47 -10.24
C LEU A 101 -3.89 -19.35 -11.75
N ASN A 102 -4.98 -18.71 -12.17
CA ASN A 102 -5.31 -18.51 -13.58
C ASN A 102 -4.43 -17.44 -14.25
N ILE A 103 -3.84 -16.51 -13.50
CA ILE A 103 -2.92 -15.52 -14.09
C ILE A 103 -1.52 -16.06 -14.34
N VAL A 104 -1.11 -17.16 -13.71
CA VAL A 104 0.26 -17.70 -13.81
C VAL A 104 0.74 -17.89 -15.26
N PRO A 105 -0.04 -18.45 -16.19
CA PRO A 105 0.40 -18.58 -17.58
C PRO A 105 0.71 -17.22 -18.22
N SER A 106 -0.08 -16.18 -17.94
CA SER A 106 0.13 -14.84 -18.49
C SER A 106 1.39 -14.16 -17.91
N LEU A 107 1.73 -14.44 -16.66
CA LEU A 107 2.94 -13.89 -16.04
C LEU A 107 4.20 -14.34 -16.79
N LEU A 108 4.22 -15.59 -17.27
CA LEU A 108 5.40 -16.17 -17.90
C LEU A 108 5.78 -15.55 -19.28
N HIS A 109 4.92 -14.72 -19.84
CA HIS A 109 5.14 -14.05 -21.12
C HIS A 109 5.61 -12.60 -20.99
N ASN A 110 5.67 -12.06 -19.77
CA ASN A 110 6.04 -10.67 -19.54
C ASN A 110 7.38 -10.55 -18.81
N GLN A 111 8.08 -9.46 -19.07
CA GLN A 111 9.36 -9.15 -18.42
C GLN A 111 9.15 -8.51 -17.04
N LEU A 112 8.04 -7.80 -16.86
CA LEU A 112 7.61 -7.25 -15.57
C LEU A 112 6.19 -7.72 -15.27
N ASN A 113 5.99 -8.26 -14.08
CA ASN A 113 4.67 -8.62 -13.60
C ASN A 113 4.41 -7.94 -12.26
N VAL A 114 3.27 -7.31 -12.13
CA VAL A 114 2.83 -6.68 -10.89
C VAL A 114 1.55 -7.36 -10.42
N VAL A 115 1.60 -7.89 -9.20
CA VAL A 115 0.45 -8.53 -8.57
C VAL A 115 0.18 -7.83 -7.24
N VAL A 116 -0.95 -7.17 -7.13
CA VAL A 116 -1.41 -6.50 -5.91
C VAL A 116 -2.33 -7.42 -5.14
N LEU A 117 -1.95 -7.75 -3.92
CA LEU A 117 -2.67 -8.65 -3.03
C LEU A 117 -3.30 -7.84 -1.88
N ASN A 118 -4.60 -7.62 -1.93
CA ASN A 118 -5.30 -6.74 -0.98
C ASN A 118 -5.77 -7.44 0.30
N PHE A 119 -5.56 -8.76 0.45
CA PHE A 119 -6.12 -9.49 1.60
C PHE A 119 -5.72 -8.91 2.96
N VAL A 120 -4.44 -8.58 3.16
CA VAL A 120 -3.95 -8.07 4.46
C VAL A 120 -4.53 -6.70 4.77
N ASP A 121 -4.73 -5.87 3.74
CA ASP A 121 -5.39 -4.58 3.88
C ASP A 121 -6.88 -4.78 4.25
N MET A 122 -7.59 -5.65 3.56
CA MET A 122 -8.97 -6.03 3.89
C MET A 122 -9.09 -6.59 5.31
N LEU A 123 -8.16 -7.44 5.74
CA LEU A 123 -8.12 -7.96 7.11
C LEU A 123 -7.91 -6.85 8.14
N SER A 124 -7.08 -5.85 7.81
CA SER A 124 -6.84 -4.67 8.65
C SER A 124 -8.12 -3.84 8.81
N HIS A 125 -8.86 -3.59 7.74
CA HIS A 125 -10.15 -2.91 7.78
C HIS A 125 -11.19 -3.73 8.54
N ALA A 126 -11.30 -5.02 8.26
CA ALA A 126 -12.24 -5.90 8.95
C ALA A 126 -11.99 -5.98 10.46
N ARG A 127 -10.72 -5.88 10.90
CA ARG A 127 -10.36 -5.83 12.31
C ARG A 127 -10.94 -4.60 13.04
N THR A 128 -11.11 -3.49 12.34
CA THR A 128 -11.70 -2.26 12.91
C THR A 128 -13.23 -2.25 12.82
N GLU A 129 -13.78 -2.78 11.76
CA GLU A 129 -15.19 -2.65 11.40
C GLU A 129 -16.04 -3.85 11.83
N ASN A 130 -15.48 -5.07 11.79
CA ASN A 130 -16.20 -6.30 12.09
C ASN A 130 -15.89 -6.81 13.49
N LYS A 131 -16.94 -6.95 14.35
CA LYS A 131 -16.80 -7.40 15.73
C LYS A 131 -16.16 -8.78 15.84
N MET A 132 -16.58 -9.74 15.01
CA MET A 132 -16.04 -11.11 15.03
C MET A 132 -14.55 -11.14 14.69
N ILE A 133 -14.15 -10.43 13.65
CA ILE A 133 -12.73 -10.35 13.26
C ILE A 133 -11.91 -9.63 14.33
N ARG A 134 -12.47 -8.60 14.97
CA ARG A 134 -11.84 -7.92 16.08
C ARG A 134 -11.59 -8.85 17.26
N GLU A 135 -12.55 -9.70 17.61
CA GLU A 135 -12.39 -10.71 18.66
C GLU A 135 -11.36 -11.77 18.31
N LEU A 136 -11.34 -12.27 17.08
CA LEU A 136 -10.36 -13.24 16.60
C LEU A 136 -8.93 -12.67 16.50
N ALA A 137 -8.80 -11.40 16.17
CA ALA A 137 -7.53 -10.70 15.97
C ALA A 137 -7.23 -9.68 17.09
N GLN A 138 -7.65 -9.95 18.33
CA GLN A 138 -7.47 -9.02 19.47
C GLN A 138 -6.00 -8.69 19.73
N SER A 139 -5.15 -9.71 19.77
CA SER A 139 -3.72 -9.52 19.98
C SER A 139 -2.96 -9.41 18.64
N GLU A 140 -1.81 -8.78 18.67
CA GLU A 140 -0.91 -8.72 17.53
C GLU A 140 -0.43 -10.12 17.10
N ALA A 141 -0.25 -11.03 18.07
CA ALA A 141 0.09 -12.43 17.78
C ALA A 141 -1.03 -13.15 17.01
N ALA A 142 -2.29 -12.99 17.43
CA ALA A 142 -3.43 -13.54 16.72
C ALA A 142 -3.56 -12.96 15.31
N TYR A 143 -3.34 -11.66 15.14
CA TYR A 143 -3.36 -11.00 13.84
C TYR A 143 -2.28 -11.53 12.89
N ARG A 144 -1.04 -11.74 13.39
CA ARG A 144 0.03 -12.38 12.62
C ARG A 144 -0.31 -13.82 12.24
N SER A 145 -0.87 -14.60 13.17
CA SER A 145 -1.29 -15.98 12.92
C SER A 145 -2.35 -16.09 11.83
N LEU A 146 -3.34 -15.18 11.81
CA LEU A 146 -4.32 -15.12 10.73
C LEU A 146 -3.67 -14.80 9.37
N THR A 147 -2.71 -13.88 9.34
CA THR A 147 -1.95 -13.58 8.12
C THR A 147 -1.17 -14.79 7.63
N ARG A 148 -0.49 -15.52 8.54
CA ARG A 148 0.24 -16.75 8.20
C ARG A 148 -0.70 -17.84 7.67
N SER A 149 -1.80 -18.08 8.37
CA SER A 149 -2.80 -19.08 7.96
C SER A 149 -3.35 -18.79 6.57
N TRP A 150 -3.73 -17.53 6.32
CA TRP A 150 -4.17 -17.12 5.00
C TRP A 150 -3.10 -17.35 3.94
N PHE A 151 -1.86 -16.91 4.18
CA PHE A 151 -0.78 -17.07 3.22
C PHE A 151 -0.54 -18.55 2.87
N GLN A 152 -0.56 -19.40 3.89
CA GLN A 152 -0.30 -20.83 3.75
C GLN A 152 -1.42 -21.58 3.00
N HIS A 153 -2.67 -21.18 3.22
CA HIS A 153 -3.85 -21.90 2.72
C HIS A 153 -4.53 -21.20 1.53
N SER A 154 -4.01 -20.06 1.09
CA SER A 154 -4.50 -19.37 -0.09
C SER A 154 -3.68 -19.70 -1.34
N GLY A 155 -4.19 -19.32 -2.51
CA GLY A 155 -3.45 -19.38 -3.77
C GLY A 155 -2.15 -18.58 -3.80
N THR A 156 -1.89 -17.74 -2.78
CA THR A 156 -0.67 -16.92 -2.72
C THR A 156 0.60 -17.78 -2.62
N LEU A 157 0.64 -18.73 -1.69
CA LEU A 157 1.78 -19.63 -1.56
C LEU A 157 1.97 -20.47 -2.84
N GLU A 158 0.87 -20.97 -3.39
CA GLU A 158 0.91 -21.73 -4.63
C GLU A 158 1.38 -20.90 -5.83
N LEU A 159 1.00 -19.62 -5.92
CA LEU A 159 1.55 -18.68 -6.90
C LEU A 159 3.07 -18.62 -6.81
N PHE A 160 3.63 -18.39 -5.61
CA PHE A 160 5.08 -18.35 -5.42
C PHE A 160 5.74 -19.67 -5.82
N LYS A 161 5.17 -20.81 -5.45
CA LYS A 161 5.68 -22.13 -5.87
C LYS A 161 5.72 -22.28 -7.39
N ARG A 162 4.67 -21.88 -8.10
CA ARG A 162 4.59 -22.01 -9.55
C ARG A 162 5.54 -21.12 -10.33
N ILE A 163 5.87 -19.95 -9.80
CA ILE A 163 6.85 -19.04 -10.43
C ILE A 163 8.29 -19.31 -10.00
N ALA A 164 8.49 -20.07 -8.92
CA ALA A 164 9.81 -20.48 -8.48
C ALA A 164 10.55 -21.27 -9.60
N GLY A 165 11.83 -21.01 -9.77
CA GLY A 165 12.65 -21.67 -10.79
C GLY A 165 12.36 -21.25 -12.24
N LYS A 166 11.44 -20.27 -12.47
CA LYS A 166 11.13 -19.74 -13.82
C LYS A 166 12.03 -18.59 -14.25
N GLY A 167 13.08 -18.29 -13.51
CA GLY A 167 14.06 -17.25 -13.84
C GLY A 167 13.62 -15.83 -13.45
N TYR A 168 12.53 -15.66 -12.71
CA TYR A 168 12.10 -14.35 -12.23
C TYR A 168 12.80 -13.95 -10.93
N LYS A 169 13.21 -12.69 -10.86
CA LYS A 169 13.49 -12.03 -9.59
C LYS A 169 12.17 -11.57 -8.99
N VAL A 170 11.84 -12.05 -7.80
CA VAL A 170 10.60 -11.71 -7.10
C VAL A 170 10.89 -10.63 -6.07
N ILE A 171 10.12 -9.53 -6.10
CA ILE A 171 10.18 -8.46 -5.11
C ILE A 171 8.85 -8.47 -4.36
N VAL A 172 8.90 -8.74 -3.07
CA VAL A 172 7.75 -8.60 -2.16
C VAL A 172 7.89 -7.28 -1.43
N THR A 173 6.93 -6.40 -1.61
CA THR A 173 6.96 -5.08 -1.00
C THR A 173 5.58 -4.64 -0.51
N THR A 174 5.50 -3.53 0.17
CA THR A 174 4.26 -2.88 0.60
C THR A 174 4.36 -1.38 0.40
N ASP A 175 3.25 -0.73 0.17
CA ASP A 175 3.18 0.74 0.03
C ASP A 175 3.33 1.44 1.39
N HIS A 176 2.74 0.89 2.44
CA HIS A 176 2.89 1.36 3.81
C HIS A 176 2.57 0.24 4.81
N GLY A 177 2.94 0.46 6.07
CA GLY A 177 2.55 -0.39 7.18
C GLY A 177 1.33 0.15 7.95
N THR A 178 1.08 -0.44 9.10
CA THR A 178 0.11 0.02 10.10
C THR A 178 0.77 -0.04 11.47
N ILE A 179 0.40 0.89 12.34
CA ILE A 179 0.78 0.87 13.75
C ILE A 179 -0.48 0.87 14.61
N ARG A 180 -0.40 0.26 15.77
CA ARG A 180 -1.42 0.41 16.81
C ARG A 180 -1.13 1.69 17.59
N VAL A 181 -2.16 2.48 17.81
CA VAL A 181 -2.10 3.71 18.61
C VAL A 181 -3.13 3.62 19.73
N ASP A 182 -2.72 4.02 20.91
CA ASP A 182 -3.60 4.01 22.11
C ASP A 182 -4.09 5.41 22.47
N ASN A 183 -3.40 6.47 22.02
CA ASN A 183 -3.75 7.86 22.30
C ASN A 183 -4.05 8.60 20.97
N PRO A 184 -5.30 8.61 20.51
CA PRO A 184 -5.67 9.35 19.31
C PRO A 184 -5.64 10.86 19.58
N GLU A 185 -5.03 11.63 18.67
CA GLU A 185 -5.08 13.09 18.72
C GLU A 185 -6.31 13.60 17.95
N LYS A 186 -7.01 14.55 18.55
CA LYS A 186 -8.16 15.19 17.92
C LYS A 186 -7.72 16.39 17.10
N VAL A 187 -7.88 16.29 15.80
CA VAL A 187 -7.70 17.40 14.85
C VAL A 187 -9.07 17.97 14.48
N ILE A 188 -9.27 19.26 14.70
CA ILE A 188 -10.49 19.98 14.34
C ILE A 188 -10.21 20.74 13.06
N GLY A 189 -11.05 20.57 12.06
CA GLY A 189 -10.99 21.26 10.76
C GLY A 189 -12.36 21.67 10.29
N ASP A 190 -12.42 22.30 9.13
CA ASP A 190 -13.67 22.64 8.46
C ASP A 190 -14.36 21.38 7.88
N LYS A 191 -15.57 21.59 7.29
CA LYS A 191 -16.37 20.51 6.71
C LYS A 191 -15.72 19.79 5.53
N ASN A 192 -14.68 20.38 4.92
CA ASN A 192 -13.96 19.82 3.78
C ASN A 192 -12.71 19.04 4.23
N THR A 193 -12.45 18.98 5.53
CA THR A 193 -11.34 18.18 6.07
C THR A 193 -11.63 16.69 5.84
N ASN A 194 -10.65 15.97 5.31
CA ASN A 194 -10.81 14.54 5.06
C ASN A 194 -11.06 13.75 6.36
N THR A 195 -11.67 12.59 6.22
CA THR A 195 -12.04 11.71 7.37
C THR A 195 -10.96 10.69 7.72
N ASN A 196 -9.81 10.68 7.01
CA ASN A 196 -8.76 9.70 7.26
C ASN A 196 -8.27 9.75 8.72
N LEU A 197 -7.99 8.57 9.30
CA LEU A 197 -7.57 8.46 10.69
C LEU A 197 -6.06 8.67 10.89
N ARG A 198 -5.24 8.54 9.85
CA ARG A 198 -3.78 8.68 9.94
C ARG A 198 -3.31 10.10 9.70
N TYR A 199 -4.01 10.83 8.86
CA TYR A 199 -3.65 12.18 8.48
C TYR A 199 -4.90 12.99 8.21
N LYS A 200 -4.76 14.30 8.32
CA LYS A 200 -5.80 15.25 7.97
C LYS A 200 -5.30 16.19 6.89
N VAL A 201 -6.15 16.41 5.90
CA VAL A 201 -5.97 17.41 4.86
C VAL A 201 -7.13 18.39 4.98
N GLY A 202 -6.85 19.66 5.17
CA GLY A 202 -7.88 20.66 5.38
C GLY A 202 -7.31 22.05 5.64
N LYS A 203 -8.17 23.06 5.53
CA LYS A 203 -7.84 24.44 5.90
C LYS A 203 -8.13 24.66 7.39
N ASN A 204 -7.35 25.56 8.01
CA ASN A 204 -7.58 25.98 9.39
C ASN A 204 -7.65 24.83 10.39
N LEU A 205 -6.77 23.85 10.23
CA LEU A 205 -6.69 22.72 11.13
C LEU A 205 -6.21 23.19 12.51
N ASN A 206 -6.95 22.82 13.55
CA ASN A 206 -6.61 23.09 14.95
C ASN A 206 -6.25 21.78 15.65
N TYR A 207 -5.04 21.71 16.20
CA TYR A 207 -4.44 20.55 16.82
C TYR A 207 -3.37 20.97 17.83
N ASN A 208 -2.93 20.05 18.68
CA ASN A 208 -1.77 20.27 19.53
C ASN A 208 -0.47 20.06 18.72
N PRO A 209 0.37 21.08 18.51
CA PRO A 209 1.58 20.97 17.68
C PRO A 209 2.62 19.97 18.22
N LYS A 210 2.53 19.58 19.49
CA LYS A 210 3.44 18.60 20.09
C LYS A 210 3.11 17.15 19.70
N ASP A 211 1.87 16.92 19.29
CA ASP A 211 1.35 15.57 19.04
C ASP A 211 1.10 15.29 17.55
N VAL A 212 1.42 16.27 16.69
CA VAL A 212 1.14 16.21 15.25
C VAL A 212 2.38 16.59 14.45
N PHE A 213 2.70 15.82 13.42
CA PHE A 213 3.67 16.22 12.42
C PHE A 213 2.97 17.07 11.35
N ASP A 214 3.30 18.35 11.29
CA ASP A 214 2.66 19.35 10.44
C ASP A 214 3.48 19.60 9.15
N ILE A 215 2.84 19.42 7.99
CA ILE A 215 3.42 19.71 6.67
C ILE A 215 2.76 20.98 6.12
N ARG A 216 3.33 22.16 6.44
CA ARG A 216 2.82 23.46 6.00
C ARG A 216 3.14 23.79 4.54
N PHE A 217 4.18 23.17 4.00
CA PHE A 217 4.65 23.37 2.64
C PHE A 217 4.68 22.03 1.91
N PRO A 218 3.51 21.54 1.43
CA PRO A 218 3.40 20.22 0.80
C PRO A 218 4.34 20.05 -0.40
N ASP A 219 4.54 21.10 -1.18
CA ASP A 219 5.44 21.13 -2.33
C ASP A 219 6.89 20.77 -1.96
N LYS A 220 7.37 21.27 -0.80
CA LYS A 220 8.70 20.90 -0.27
C LYS A 220 8.79 19.45 0.18
N ALA A 221 7.66 18.85 0.49
CA ALA A 221 7.57 17.44 0.83
C ALA A 221 7.25 16.55 -0.41
N GLY A 222 7.24 17.13 -1.61
CA GLY A 222 6.90 16.42 -2.84
C GLY A 222 5.43 16.01 -2.95
N LEU A 223 4.56 16.71 -2.23
CA LEU A 223 3.12 16.48 -2.22
C LEU A 223 2.39 17.52 -3.07
N PRO A 224 1.30 17.16 -3.73
CA PRO A 224 0.41 18.10 -4.39
C PRO A 224 -0.05 19.17 -3.41
N SER A 225 -0.21 20.37 -3.93
CA SER A 225 -0.79 21.48 -3.19
C SER A 225 -2.28 21.62 -3.55
N PRO A 226 -3.17 20.94 -2.86
CA PRO A 226 -4.43 21.61 -2.62
C PRO A 226 -4.13 22.72 -1.62
N CYS A 227 -4.91 23.77 -1.53
CA CYS A 227 -4.77 24.81 -0.49
C CYS A 227 -4.92 24.24 0.94
N LEU A 228 -4.19 23.20 1.34
CA LEU A 228 -4.49 22.34 2.48
C LEU A 228 -3.24 22.07 3.30
N LEU A 229 -3.37 22.12 4.61
CA LEU A 229 -2.35 21.70 5.57
C LEU A 229 -2.43 20.18 5.76
N TYR A 230 -1.30 19.49 5.65
CA TYR A 230 -1.19 18.08 6.01
C TYR A 230 -0.77 17.95 7.47
N THR A 231 -1.48 17.13 8.21
CA THR A 231 -1.10 16.77 9.58
C THR A 231 -1.09 15.25 9.70
N SER A 232 -0.04 14.72 10.30
CA SER A 232 0.04 13.30 10.64
C SER A 232 0.29 13.18 12.13
N PRO A 233 -0.43 12.30 12.86
CA PRO A 233 -0.07 12.00 14.23
C PRO A 233 1.38 11.54 14.27
N SER A 234 2.18 12.16 15.13
CA SER A 234 3.54 11.70 15.38
C SER A 234 3.46 10.34 16.09
N PRO A 235 4.11 9.28 15.58
CA PRO A 235 4.29 8.09 16.40
C PRO A 235 5.17 8.51 17.58
N ARG A 236 4.67 8.42 18.79
CA ARG A 236 5.50 8.40 19.98
C ARG A 236 5.98 6.97 20.19
N ASP A 237 7.27 6.84 20.35
CA ASP A 237 7.98 5.61 20.72
C ASP A 237 7.41 5.00 22.02
#